data_0d8d9d9ceb6b197e3d4770d77b502f39
#
_entry.id   0d8d9d9ceb6b197e3d4770d77b502f39
#
_cell.length_a   1.000
_cell.length_b   1.000
_cell.length_c   1.000
_cell.angle_alpha   90.00
_cell.angle_beta   90.00
_cell.angle_gamma   90.00
#
_symmetry.space_group_name_H-M   'P 1'
#
loop_
_entity.id
_entity.type
_entity.pdbx_description
1 polymer ?
#
loop_
_entity_poly.entity_id
_entity_poly.type
_entity_poly.pdbx_seq_one_letter_code
_entity_poly.pdbx_strand_id
1 'polypeptide(L)'
;MSKEFCTIEYKERDVKSDAVNKMFASLQKHNVTVGVHKAEGSKVISVSNGKPYTMIQNACNQEFGFSQVIEKTRRFKSPYTGKWFYLKKGTVITTPPRVFVRIFSQNAMLRKELTSAFKESIENNKEAEGVYKDVGDYARLKQKSRILNREVKPKNAKMTTLYKGFNQPLVLSGQLMNAITSEVH
;
A
#
# COMPACT_ATOMS: atom_id res chain seq x y z
N MET A 1 12.85 20.30 -55.41
CA MET A 1 12.91 20.66 -53.97
C MET A 1 11.89 19.91 -53.08
N SER A 2 10.73 19.45 -53.58
CA SER A 2 9.70 18.86 -52.73
C SER A 2 9.98 17.42 -52.23
N LYS A 3 10.81 16.64 -52.91
CA LYS A 3 11.07 15.23 -52.54
C LYS A 3 12.03 15.07 -51.36
N GLU A 4 13.03 15.94 -51.20
CA GLU A 4 13.96 15.82 -50.07
C GLU A 4 13.30 16.24 -48.74
N PHE A 5 12.44 17.27 -48.79
CA PHE A 5 11.73 17.73 -47.57
C PHE A 5 10.76 16.69 -47.04
N CYS A 6 10.02 16.01 -47.96
CA CYS A 6 9.14 14.91 -47.58
C CYS A 6 9.89 13.69 -47.01
N THR A 7 11.12 13.43 -47.51
CA THR A 7 11.91 12.28 -47.05
C THR A 7 12.48 12.51 -45.64
N ILE A 8 12.86 13.75 -45.31
CA ILE A 8 13.38 14.14 -43.98
C ILE A 8 12.25 14.08 -42.94
N GLU A 9 11.07 14.62 -43.24
CA GLU A 9 9.90 14.53 -42.31
C GLU A 9 9.46 13.10 -42.10
N TYR A 10 9.48 12.24 -43.12
CA TYR A 10 9.11 10.85 -43.02
C TYR A 10 10.10 10.06 -42.15
N LYS A 11 11.41 10.26 -42.31
CA LYS A 11 12.43 9.65 -41.47
C LYS A 11 12.33 10.09 -40.01
N GLU A 12 12.04 11.34 -39.75
CA GLU A 12 11.89 11.87 -38.40
C GLU A 12 10.64 11.29 -37.69
N ARG A 13 9.54 11.13 -38.45
CA ARG A 13 8.33 10.45 -37.93
C ARG A 13 8.58 8.98 -37.65
N ASP A 14 9.28 8.27 -38.51
CA ASP A 14 9.59 6.85 -38.31
C ASP A 14 10.49 6.63 -37.11
N VAL A 15 11.52 7.45 -36.91
CA VAL A 15 12.41 7.35 -35.74
C VAL A 15 11.67 7.63 -34.44
N LYS A 16 10.76 8.63 -34.43
CA LYS A 16 9.93 8.91 -33.26
C LYS A 16 8.93 7.78 -33.00
N SER A 17 8.32 7.23 -34.07
CA SER A 17 7.42 6.08 -33.98
C SER A 17 8.13 4.86 -33.40
N ASP A 18 9.32 4.53 -33.87
CA ASP A 18 10.11 3.39 -33.37
C ASP A 18 10.54 3.57 -31.91
N ALA A 19 10.96 4.76 -31.49
CA ALA A 19 11.29 5.04 -30.11
C ALA A 19 10.06 4.91 -29.19
N VAL A 20 8.91 5.42 -29.61
CA VAL A 20 7.65 5.32 -28.91
C VAL A 20 7.20 3.85 -28.83
N ASN A 21 7.27 3.10 -29.93
CA ASN A 21 6.91 1.68 -29.96
C ASN A 21 7.82 0.84 -29.04
N LYS A 22 9.12 1.11 -29.02
CA LYS A 22 10.08 0.48 -28.09
C LYS A 22 9.76 0.78 -26.64
N MET A 23 9.41 2.02 -26.34
CA MET A 23 9.00 2.43 -24.98
C MET A 23 7.73 1.68 -24.56
N PHE A 24 6.70 1.63 -25.41
CA PHE A 24 5.47 0.88 -25.12
C PHE A 24 5.73 -0.62 -24.94
N ALA A 25 6.55 -1.23 -25.79
CA ALA A 25 6.93 -2.63 -25.67
C ALA A 25 7.70 -2.91 -24.36
N SER A 26 8.50 -1.96 -23.92
CA SER A 26 9.21 -2.04 -22.64
C SER A 26 8.25 -1.88 -21.46
N LEU A 27 7.33 -0.93 -21.51
CA LEU A 27 6.30 -0.73 -20.47
C LEU A 27 5.42 -1.97 -20.26
N GLN A 28 5.13 -2.72 -21.33
CA GLN A 28 4.35 -3.96 -21.24
C GLN A 28 5.06 -5.11 -20.50
N LYS A 29 6.38 -5.06 -20.38
CA LYS A 29 7.19 -6.10 -19.71
C LYS A 29 7.36 -5.86 -18.22
N HIS A 30 7.02 -4.67 -17.74
CA HIS A 30 7.20 -4.31 -16.34
C HIS A 30 5.86 -4.11 -15.67
N ASN A 31 5.84 -4.31 -14.37
CA ASN A 31 4.75 -3.93 -13.51
C ASN A 31 5.28 -3.43 -12.16
N VAL A 32 4.46 -2.75 -11.40
CA VAL A 32 4.81 -2.31 -10.06
C VAL A 32 3.75 -2.77 -9.07
N THR A 33 4.21 -3.29 -7.96
CA THR A 33 3.37 -3.64 -6.82
C THR A 33 3.65 -2.71 -5.65
N VAL A 34 2.59 -2.34 -4.92
CA VAL A 34 2.70 -1.48 -3.73
C VAL A 34 1.93 -2.11 -2.58
N GLY A 35 2.61 -2.32 -1.47
CA GLY A 35 2.03 -2.99 -0.31
C GLY A 35 3.06 -3.47 0.68
N VAL A 36 2.73 -4.52 1.42
CA VAL A 36 3.67 -5.19 2.35
C VAL A 36 4.25 -6.40 1.65
N HIS A 37 5.46 -6.25 1.11
CA HIS A 37 6.17 -7.29 0.38
C HIS A 37 6.88 -8.28 1.31
N LYS A 38 7.41 -9.38 0.75
CA LYS A 38 7.97 -10.50 1.51
C LYS A 38 9.07 -10.08 2.49
N ALA A 39 9.95 -9.16 2.09
CA ALA A 39 11.06 -8.70 2.94
C ALA A 39 10.57 -8.09 4.25
N GLU A 40 9.58 -7.20 4.18
CA GLU A 40 8.97 -6.58 5.37
C GLU A 40 7.86 -7.47 5.97
N GLY A 41 7.15 -8.21 5.13
CA GLY A 41 6.00 -9.04 5.50
C GLY A 41 6.35 -10.23 6.37
N SER A 42 7.54 -10.81 6.22
CA SER A 42 8.01 -11.96 7.02
C SER A 42 8.48 -11.57 8.44
N LYS A 43 8.65 -10.30 8.74
CA LYS A 43 9.04 -9.83 10.07
C LYS A 43 8.00 -10.24 11.12
N VAL A 44 8.46 -10.93 12.17
CA VAL A 44 7.63 -11.35 13.30
C VAL A 44 7.39 -10.15 14.22
N ILE A 45 6.13 -9.82 14.46
CA ILE A 45 5.72 -8.71 15.34
C ILE A 45 5.25 -9.17 16.72
N SER A 46 4.82 -10.42 16.83
CA SER A 46 4.50 -11.06 18.11
C SER A 46 4.51 -12.57 17.98
N VAL A 47 4.56 -13.24 19.11
CA VAL A 47 4.41 -14.70 19.19
C VAL A 47 3.21 -15.00 20.10
N SER A 48 2.26 -15.80 19.63
CA SER A 48 1.09 -16.22 20.40
C SER A 48 0.95 -17.74 20.33
N ASN A 49 0.91 -18.39 21.47
CA ASN A 49 0.84 -19.87 21.58
C ASN A 49 1.93 -20.59 20.77
N GLY A 50 3.17 -20.07 20.79
CA GLY A 50 4.29 -20.61 20.02
C GLY A 50 4.25 -20.33 18.52
N LYS A 51 3.19 -19.68 18.00
CA LYS A 51 3.06 -19.34 16.58
C LYS A 51 3.46 -17.89 16.35
N PRO A 52 4.36 -17.63 15.38
CA PRO A 52 4.71 -16.27 15.00
C PRO A 52 3.54 -15.57 14.32
N TYR A 53 3.31 -14.32 14.67
CA TYR A 53 2.39 -13.42 13.98
C TYR A 53 3.21 -12.40 13.21
N THR A 54 3.09 -12.43 11.89
CA THR A 54 3.96 -11.68 10.98
C THR A 54 3.33 -10.36 10.53
N MET A 55 4.16 -9.49 9.95
CA MET A 55 3.70 -8.21 9.42
C MET A 55 2.69 -8.39 8.28
N ILE A 56 2.89 -9.38 7.40
CA ILE A 56 1.93 -9.65 6.32
C ILE A 56 0.58 -10.13 6.85
N GLN A 57 0.58 -10.99 7.88
CA GLN A 57 -0.68 -11.40 8.53
C GLN A 57 -1.41 -10.22 9.15
N ASN A 58 -0.66 -9.30 9.79
CA ASN A 58 -1.25 -8.07 10.32
C ASN A 58 -1.83 -7.20 9.20
N ALA A 59 -1.10 -7.02 8.10
CA ALA A 59 -1.57 -6.25 6.95
C ALA A 59 -2.86 -6.86 6.37
N CYS A 60 -2.90 -8.17 6.15
CA CYS A 60 -4.08 -8.88 5.66
C CYS A 60 -5.26 -8.74 6.63
N ASN A 61 -5.05 -8.92 7.93
CA ASN A 61 -6.10 -8.77 8.93
C ASN A 61 -6.66 -7.35 8.98
N GLN A 62 -5.84 -6.34 8.75
CA GLN A 62 -6.31 -4.95 8.67
C GLN A 62 -7.04 -4.68 7.35
N GLU A 63 -6.50 -5.14 6.22
CA GLU A 63 -7.07 -4.90 4.89
C GLU A 63 -8.42 -5.58 4.69
N PHE A 64 -8.53 -6.86 5.10
CA PHE A 64 -9.72 -7.69 4.87
C PHE A 64 -10.63 -7.80 6.10
N GLY A 65 -10.14 -7.37 7.25
CA GLY A 65 -10.82 -7.62 8.52
C GLY A 65 -10.63 -9.07 9.00
N PHE A 66 -10.94 -9.30 10.26
CA PHE A 66 -10.98 -10.65 10.82
C PHE A 66 -11.87 -10.71 12.07
N SER A 67 -12.30 -11.90 12.43
CA SER A 67 -12.99 -12.16 13.69
C SER A 67 -12.34 -13.32 14.40
N GLN A 68 -12.25 -13.23 15.73
CA GLN A 68 -11.77 -14.31 16.58
C GLN A 68 -12.57 -14.43 17.84
N VAL A 69 -12.74 -15.66 18.32
CA VAL A 69 -13.35 -15.96 19.61
C VAL A 69 -12.24 -16.10 20.65
N ILE A 70 -12.41 -15.48 21.80
CA ILE A 70 -11.48 -15.61 22.91
C ILE A 70 -11.67 -16.96 23.60
N GLU A 71 -10.72 -17.86 23.44
CA GLU A 71 -10.78 -19.23 23.98
C GLU A 71 -10.59 -19.29 25.50
N LYS A 72 -9.82 -18.37 26.07
CA LYS A 72 -9.53 -18.29 27.52
C LYS A 72 -9.63 -16.85 27.99
N THR A 73 -10.23 -16.65 29.18
CA THR A 73 -10.24 -15.31 29.80
C THR A 73 -8.81 -14.78 29.98
N ARG A 74 -8.56 -13.56 29.53
CA ARG A 74 -7.26 -12.90 29.59
C ARG A 74 -7.37 -11.57 30.30
N ARG A 75 -6.38 -11.28 31.14
CA ARG A 75 -6.15 -9.96 31.74
C ARG A 75 -4.84 -9.41 31.18
N PHE A 76 -4.83 -8.18 30.74
CA PHE A 76 -3.62 -7.52 30.23
C PHE A 76 -3.65 -6.03 30.53
N LYS A 77 -2.45 -5.45 30.70
CA LYS A 77 -2.27 -4.02 30.91
C LYS A 77 -1.84 -3.36 29.61
N SER A 78 -2.43 -2.22 29.27
CA SER A 78 -1.96 -1.45 28.13
C SER A 78 -0.59 -0.85 28.45
N PRO A 79 0.42 -1.07 27.60
CA PRO A 79 1.71 -0.42 27.74
C PRO A 79 1.66 1.08 27.42
N TYR A 80 0.58 1.54 26.76
CA TYR A 80 0.43 2.93 26.31
C TYR A 80 -0.34 3.80 27.32
N THR A 81 -1.34 3.22 27.99
CA THR A 81 -2.24 3.95 28.89
C THR A 81 -2.16 3.50 30.34
N GLY A 82 -1.44 2.41 30.62
CA GLY A 82 -1.35 1.80 31.93
C GLY A 82 -2.65 1.16 32.46
N LYS A 83 -3.74 1.22 31.69
CA LYS A 83 -5.05 0.68 32.08
C LYS A 83 -5.09 -0.84 31.93
N TRP A 84 -5.87 -1.51 32.82
CA TRP A 84 -6.14 -2.93 32.77
C TRP A 84 -7.35 -3.23 31.89
N PHE A 85 -7.24 -4.28 31.10
CA PHE A 85 -8.30 -4.80 30.22
C PHE A 85 -8.54 -6.27 30.51
N TYR A 86 -9.80 -6.66 30.34
CA TYR A 86 -10.25 -8.03 30.51
C TYR A 86 -10.98 -8.50 29.25
N LEU A 87 -10.59 -9.64 28.72
CA LEU A 87 -11.27 -10.32 27.63
C LEU A 87 -11.80 -11.66 28.16
N LYS A 88 -13.11 -11.76 28.29
CA LYS A 88 -13.76 -13.00 28.78
C LYS A 88 -13.72 -14.08 27.71
N LYS A 89 -13.61 -15.35 28.12
CA LYS A 89 -13.83 -16.50 27.22
C LYS A 89 -15.16 -16.35 26.50
N GLY A 90 -15.22 -16.70 25.22
CA GLY A 90 -16.42 -16.60 24.38
C GLY A 90 -16.63 -15.20 23.77
N THR A 91 -15.89 -14.15 24.19
CA THR A 91 -15.99 -12.85 23.56
C THR A 91 -15.54 -12.93 22.10
N VAL A 92 -16.38 -12.46 21.17
CA VAL A 92 -16.01 -12.30 19.76
C VAL A 92 -15.36 -10.93 19.57
N ILE A 93 -14.12 -10.92 19.09
CA ILE A 93 -13.43 -9.70 18.69
C ILE A 93 -13.48 -9.62 17.17
N THR A 94 -14.08 -8.56 16.64
CA THR A 94 -14.13 -8.29 15.20
C THR A 94 -13.31 -7.05 14.88
N THR A 95 -12.38 -7.20 13.96
CA THR A 95 -11.68 -6.08 13.33
C THR A 95 -12.30 -5.86 11.95
N PRO A 96 -12.95 -4.73 11.70
CA PRO A 96 -13.55 -4.46 10.41
C PRO A 96 -12.46 -4.24 9.34
N PRO A 97 -12.74 -4.54 8.06
CA PRO A 97 -11.81 -4.27 6.98
C PRO A 97 -11.49 -2.78 6.86
N ARG A 98 -10.23 -2.47 6.61
CA ARG A 98 -9.72 -1.11 6.41
C ARG A 98 -8.89 -1.06 5.15
N VAL A 99 -9.53 -0.71 4.05
CA VAL A 99 -8.88 -0.68 2.74
C VAL A 99 -7.78 0.38 2.72
N PHE A 100 -6.53 -0.05 2.68
CA PHE A 100 -5.37 0.83 2.57
C PHE A 100 -4.42 0.42 1.45
N VAL A 101 -4.32 -0.89 1.14
CA VAL A 101 -3.53 -1.40 0.01
C VAL A 101 -4.31 -1.26 -1.29
N ARG A 102 -5.54 -1.79 -1.35
CA ARG A 102 -6.38 -1.78 -2.56
C ARG A 102 -7.09 -0.45 -2.82
N ILE A 103 -6.70 0.62 -2.15
CA ILE A 103 -7.42 1.89 -2.23
C ILE A 103 -7.48 2.47 -3.64
N PHE A 104 -6.42 2.31 -4.44
CA PHE A 104 -6.40 2.80 -5.82
C PHE A 104 -7.39 2.06 -6.73
N SER A 105 -7.64 0.78 -6.48
CA SER A 105 -8.64 0.03 -7.25
C SER A 105 -10.08 0.41 -6.88
N GLN A 106 -10.31 0.90 -5.68
CA GLN A 106 -11.64 1.20 -5.15
C GLN A 106 -12.02 2.69 -5.21
N ASN A 107 -11.07 3.59 -5.44
CA ASN A 107 -11.30 5.03 -5.44
C ASN A 107 -10.97 5.63 -6.81
N ALA A 108 -12.02 6.10 -7.52
CA ALA A 108 -11.88 6.65 -8.87
C ALA A 108 -10.99 7.90 -8.92
N MET A 109 -11.02 8.76 -7.88
CA MET A 109 -10.17 9.95 -7.81
C MET A 109 -8.71 9.56 -7.69
N LEU A 110 -8.38 8.62 -6.79
CA LEU A 110 -7.00 8.15 -6.63
C LEU A 110 -6.50 7.43 -7.88
N ARG A 111 -7.35 6.73 -8.62
CA ARG A 111 -6.97 6.16 -9.92
C ARG A 111 -6.61 7.25 -10.94
N LYS A 112 -7.39 8.33 -11.01
CA LYS A 112 -7.07 9.48 -11.88
C LYS A 112 -5.74 10.11 -11.51
N GLU A 113 -5.50 10.34 -10.22
CA GLU A 113 -4.21 10.86 -9.72
C GLU A 113 -3.04 9.93 -10.10
N LEU A 114 -3.18 8.62 -9.94
CA LEU A 114 -2.17 7.64 -10.32
C LEU A 114 -1.92 7.63 -11.83
N THR A 115 -2.99 7.77 -12.65
CA THR A 115 -2.86 7.89 -14.10
C THR A 115 -2.12 9.16 -14.50
N SER A 116 -2.36 10.28 -13.82
CA SER A 116 -1.63 11.53 -14.05
C SER A 116 -0.16 11.40 -13.70
N ALA A 117 0.16 10.81 -12.55
CA ALA A 117 1.53 10.51 -12.14
C ALA A 117 2.26 9.59 -13.15
N PHE A 118 1.55 8.60 -13.71
CA PHE A 118 2.09 7.72 -14.74
C PHE A 118 2.43 8.48 -16.03
N LYS A 119 1.53 9.38 -16.50
CA LYS A 119 1.77 10.21 -17.67
C LYS A 119 2.96 11.13 -17.48
N GLU A 120 3.01 11.83 -16.35
CA GLU A 120 4.12 12.72 -16.00
C GLU A 120 5.45 11.95 -15.93
N SER A 121 5.44 10.74 -15.38
CA SER A 121 6.63 9.92 -15.30
C SER A 121 7.11 9.43 -16.67
N ILE A 122 6.21 9.14 -17.63
CA ILE A 122 6.59 8.81 -19.01
C ILE A 122 7.31 10.00 -19.67
N GLU A 123 6.85 11.22 -19.41
CA GLU A 123 7.46 12.44 -19.97
C GLU A 123 8.86 12.69 -19.40
N ASN A 124 9.10 12.32 -18.15
CA ASN A 124 10.34 12.57 -17.42
C ASN A 124 11.37 11.44 -17.55
N ASN A 125 10.95 10.21 -17.87
CA ASN A 125 11.83 9.04 -17.90
C ASN A 125 12.01 8.51 -19.34
N LYS A 126 13.24 8.08 -19.64
CA LYS A 126 13.59 7.42 -20.91
C LYS A 126 13.40 5.89 -20.85
N GLU A 127 13.32 5.32 -19.66
CA GLU A 127 13.28 3.89 -19.40
C GLU A 127 12.02 3.50 -18.63
N ALA A 128 11.43 2.36 -19.01
CA ALA A 128 10.19 1.87 -18.40
C ALA A 128 10.34 1.59 -16.90
N GLU A 129 11.49 1.06 -16.46
CA GLU A 129 11.74 0.79 -15.04
C GLU A 129 11.66 2.08 -14.20
N GLY A 130 12.23 3.20 -14.72
CA GLY A 130 12.13 4.51 -14.06
C GLY A 130 10.68 4.97 -13.91
N VAL A 131 9.86 4.78 -14.97
CA VAL A 131 8.43 5.11 -14.93
C VAL A 131 7.72 4.33 -13.82
N TYR A 132 7.91 3.02 -13.76
CA TYR A 132 7.26 2.19 -12.76
C TYR A 132 7.76 2.47 -11.33
N LYS A 133 9.04 2.83 -11.18
CA LYS A 133 9.60 3.24 -9.89
C LYS A 133 8.93 4.51 -9.38
N ASP A 134 8.82 5.55 -10.20
CA ASP A 134 8.19 6.82 -9.82
C ASP A 134 6.71 6.62 -9.44
N VAL A 135 5.99 5.86 -10.26
CA VAL A 135 4.57 5.54 -10.00
C VAL A 135 4.40 4.72 -8.72
N GLY A 136 5.28 3.75 -8.49
CA GLY A 136 5.31 2.96 -7.26
C GLY A 136 5.58 3.81 -6.02
N ASP A 137 6.54 4.72 -6.11
CA ASP A 137 6.87 5.65 -5.04
C ASP A 137 5.73 6.65 -4.77
N TYR A 138 5.11 7.18 -5.81
CA TYR A 138 3.91 8.01 -5.68
C TYR A 138 2.80 7.26 -4.93
N ALA A 139 2.46 6.06 -5.39
CA ALA A 139 1.40 5.25 -4.78
C ALA A 139 1.73 4.89 -3.32
N ARG A 140 2.96 4.50 -3.03
CA ARG A 140 3.47 4.21 -1.68
C ARG A 140 3.34 5.42 -0.75
N LEU A 141 3.80 6.59 -1.19
CA LEU A 141 3.73 7.82 -0.41
C LEU A 141 2.28 8.25 -0.16
N LYS A 142 1.41 8.10 -1.17
CA LYS A 142 -0.01 8.41 -1.04
C LYS A 142 -0.70 7.49 -0.03
N GLN A 143 -0.41 6.19 -0.03
CA GLN A 143 -0.94 5.26 0.98
C GLN A 143 -0.49 5.64 2.39
N LYS A 144 0.80 5.94 2.58
CA LYS A 144 1.34 6.37 3.88
C LYS A 144 0.72 7.68 4.36
N SER A 145 0.60 8.66 3.47
CA SER A 145 -0.05 9.95 3.76
C SER A 145 -1.49 9.78 4.24
N ARG A 146 -2.28 8.91 3.59
CA ARG A 146 -3.66 8.63 4.01
C ARG A 146 -3.77 8.03 5.40
N ILE A 147 -2.82 7.16 5.78
CA ILE A 147 -2.74 6.61 7.12
C ILE A 147 -2.43 7.73 8.12
N LEU A 148 -1.44 8.59 7.82
CA LEU A 148 -1.04 9.70 8.66
C LEU A 148 -2.15 10.73 8.83
N ASN A 149 -2.86 11.06 7.76
CA ASN A 149 -3.95 12.03 7.74
C ASN A 149 -5.27 11.50 8.30
N ARG A 150 -5.27 10.27 8.88
CA ARG A 150 -6.46 9.64 9.49
C ARG A 150 -7.62 9.41 8.52
N GLU A 151 -7.33 9.28 7.23
CA GLU A 151 -8.35 9.07 6.19
C GLU A 151 -8.84 7.61 6.12
N VAL A 152 -8.08 6.68 6.70
CA VAL A 152 -8.43 5.25 6.71
C VAL A 152 -9.61 5.01 7.64
N LYS A 153 -10.63 4.35 7.11
CA LYS A 153 -11.85 4.01 7.83
C LYS A 153 -12.11 2.49 7.76
N PRO A 154 -12.91 1.95 8.69
CA PRO A 154 -13.49 2.63 9.86
C PRO A 154 -12.46 2.96 10.93
N LYS A 155 -12.80 3.91 11.80
CA LYS A 155 -11.99 4.27 12.98
C LYS A 155 -11.85 3.07 13.93
N ASN A 156 -10.93 3.17 14.89
CA ASN A 156 -10.77 2.13 15.91
C ASN A 156 -12.04 1.98 16.76
N ALA A 157 -12.31 0.75 17.17
CA ALA A 157 -13.31 0.48 18.19
C ALA A 157 -12.92 1.17 19.51
N LYS A 158 -13.92 1.48 20.35
CA LYS A 158 -13.73 2.16 21.65
C LYS A 158 -12.66 1.45 22.52
N MET A 159 -12.70 0.13 22.60
CA MET A 159 -11.72 -0.67 23.34
C MET A 159 -10.29 -0.45 22.80
N THR A 160 -10.12 -0.48 21.49
CA THR A 160 -8.82 -0.26 20.84
C THR A 160 -8.31 1.17 21.07
N THR A 161 -9.19 2.16 21.04
CA THR A 161 -8.85 3.55 21.34
C THR A 161 -8.41 3.72 22.79
N LEU A 162 -9.12 3.10 23.72
CA LEU A 162 -8.74 3.11 25.15
C LEU A 162 -7.40 2.40 25.40
N TYR A 163 -7.13 1.31 24.67
CA TYR A 163 -5.88 0.58 24.77
C TYR A 163 -4.69 1.39 24.23
N LYS A 164 -4.83 2.02 23.08
CA LYS A 164 -3.79 2.82 22.43
C LYS A 164 -3.59 4.20 23.09
N GLY A 165 -4.65 4.78 23.64
CA GLY A 165 -4.69 6.18 24.08
C GLY A 165 -5.01 7.17 22.95
N PHE A 166 -5.17 6.70 21.69
CA PHE A 166 -5.51 7.54 20.54
C PHE A 166 -6.35 6.77 19.51
N ASN A 167 -7.07 7.51 18.66
CA ASN A 167 -7.95 6.93 17.64
C ASN A 167 -7.42 7.13 16.23
N GLN A 168 -6.36 6.41 15.91
CA GLN A 168 -5.81 6.36 14.54
C GLN A 168 -5.68 4.90 14.12
N PRO A 169 -6.46 4.44 13.12
CA PRO A 169 -6.31 3.11 12.56
C PRO A 169 -4.91 2.90 11.96
N LEU A 170 -4.47 1.64 11.91
CA LEU A 170 -3.21 1.19 11.33
C LEU A 170 -1.93 1.77 11.98
N VAL A 171 -2.06 2.70 12.90
CA VAL A 171 -0.93 3.26 13.65
C VAL A 171 -0.99 2.75 15.09
N LEU A 172 0.03 2.04 15.51
CA LEU A 172 0.31 1.69 16.89
C LEU A 172 1.77 2.04 17.20
N SER A 173 2.71 1.40 16.49
CA SER A 173 4.15 1.65 16.55
C SER A 173 4.72 2.21 15.23
N GLY A 174 3.87 2.45 14.23
CA GLY A 174 4.29 2.84 12.88
C GLY A 174 4.80 1.68 12.01
N GLN A 175 5.01 0.50 12.59
CA GLN A 175 5.61 -0.64 11.88
C GLN A 175 4.87 -1.01 10.59
N LEU A 176 3.53 -1.10 10.62
CA LEU A 176 2.74 -1.42 9.44
C LEU A 176 2.89 -0.36 8.34
N MET A 177 2.87 0.91 8.71
CA MET A 177 3.06 2.00 7.76
C MET A 177 4.47 1.97 7.12
N ASN A 178 5.49 1.68 7.94
CA ASN A 178 6.86 1.58 7.45
C ASN A 178 7.08 0.36 6.56
N ALA A 179 6.32 -0.71 6.77
CA ALA A 179 6.38 -1.93 5.97
C ALA A 179 5.74 -1.80 4.58
N ILE A 180 5.05 -0.69 4.28
CA ILE A 180 4.52 -0.43 2.93
C ILE A 180 5.68 -0.01 2.03
N THR A 181 5.97 -0.82 1.02
CA THR A 181 7.02 -0.62 0.02
C THR A 181 6.45 -0.68 -1.39
N SER A 182 7.27 -0.34 -2.38
CA SER A 182 7.00 -0.52 -3.81
C SER A 182 8.08 -1.40 -4.41
N GLU A 183 7.70 -2.33 -5.29
CA GLU A 183 8.63 -3.21 -6.01
C GLU A 183 8.26 -3.23 -7.49
N VAL A 184 9.26 -3.06 -8.36
CA VAL A 184 9.12 -3.16 -9.82
C VAL A 184 9.52 -4.58 -10.24
N HIS A 185 8.75 -5.16 -11.15
CA HIS A 185 8.95 -6.53 -11.66
C HIS A 185 9.03 -6.55 -13.17
#